data_5f25e60fe2d0ac2124981f7d099880f5
#
_entry.id   5f25e60fe2d0ac2124981f7d099880f5
#
_cell.length_a   1.000
_cell.length_b   1.000
_cell.length_c   1.000
_cell.angle_alpha   90.00
_cell.angle_beta   90.00
_cell.angle_gamma   90.00
#
_symmetry.space_group_name_H-M   'P 1'
#
loop_
_entity.id
_entity.type
_entity.pdbx_description
1 polymer ?
#
loop_
_entity_poly.entity_id
_entity_poly.type
_entity_poly.pdbx_seq_one_letter_code
_entity_poly.pdbx_strand_id
1 'polypeptide(L)'
;YDAIFYAGDCNGGSKTIAINLPNDERVHAAKGTRRLQLYNSMMAKFDKIMAPIGNVLMTPEQLDYLSADAFFWNVTFHEVAHGLGVKQTINGKGTVDAAMGSEKTTWEEAKADILGLFMVSKLIDMGEITDITKEQSIATFIAGIVRSVRFGFASSHGKANMMCYNYMEDHGAFTRNAEGKWVIDFEKASEAVESWAN
;
A
#
# COMPACT_ATOMS: atom_id res chain seq x y z
N TYR A 1 -11.71 -3.06 13.67
CA TYR A 1 -12.70 -2.15 14.26
C TYR A 1 -13.66 -1.66 13.20
N ASP A 2 -14.88 -1.29 13.62
CA ASP A 2 -15.85 -0.59 12.76
C ASP A 2 -15.94 0.88 13.16
N ALA A 3 -15.83 1.76 12.18
CA ALA A 3 -16.06 3.18 12.39
C ALA A 3 -17.56 3.44 12.57
N ILE A 4 -17.93 4.03 13.70
CA ILE A 4 -19.32 4.40 13.99
C ILE A 4 -19.58 5.84 13.54
N PHE A 5 -18.57 6.72 13.73
CA PHE A 5 -18.67 8.13 13.43
C PHE A 5 -17.30 8.73 13.12
N TYR A 6 -17.27 9.67 12.18
CA TYR A 6 -16.10 10.48 11.85
C TYR A 6 -16.33 11.93 12.26
N ALA A 7 -15.33 12.54 12.91
CA ALA A 7 -15.34 13.94 13.29
C ALA A 7 -14.05 14.64 12.85
N GLY A 8 -14.09 15.97 12.73
CA GLY A 8 -12.94 16.79 12.38
C GLY A 8 -12.32 16.38 11.05
N ASP A 9 -11.00 16.44 10.96
CA ASP A 9 -10.22 16.18 9.75
C ASP A 9 -10.37 14.75 9.24
N CYS A 10 -10.66 13.79 10.13
CA CYS A 10 -10.93 12.39 9.74
C CYS A 10 -12.18 12.24 8.86
N ASN A 11 -13.08 13.24 8.84
CA ASN A 11 -14.28 13.25 8.00
C ASN A 11 -14.07 13.96 6.65
N GLY A 12 -12.84 14.34 6.32
CA GLY A 12 -12.50 14.91 5.02
C GLY A 12 -12.66 13.94 3.85
N GLY A 13 -12.43 14.41 2.63
CA GLY A 13 -12.60 13.62 1.40
C GLY A 13 -11.81 12.33 1.32
N SER A 14 -10.71 12.24 2.07
CA SER A 14 -9.83 11.06 2.16
C SER A 14 -10.01 10.26 3.44
N LYS A 15 -11.22 10.14 3.96
CA LYS A 15 -11.54 9.48 5.24
C LYS A 15 -10.53 8.41 5.66
N THR A 16 -10.04 8.53 6.89
CA THR A 16 -9.09 7.58 7.49
C THR A 16 -9.66 6.15 7.49
N ILE A 17 -8.86 5.18 7.08
CA ILE A 17 -9.23 3.75 7.07
C ILE A 17 -8.33 2.89 7.95
N ALA A 18 -7.14 3.39 8.25
CA ALA A 18 -6.19 2.74 9.15
C ALA A 18 -5.41 3.79 9.92
N ILE A 19 -4.87 3.41 11.07
CA ILE A 19 -4.13 4.30 11.96
C ILE A 19 -3.00 3.49 12.60
N ASN A 20 -1.79 4.06 12.60
CA ASN A 20 -0.66 3.58 13.39
C ASN A 20 -0.11 4.75 14.24
N LEU A 21 -0.45 4.78 15.51
CA LEU A 21 -0.12 5.86 16.42
C LEU A 21 0.39 5.37 17.79
N PRO A 22 1.17 6.18 18.50
CA PRO A 22 1.72 7.49 18.14
C PRO A 22 2.94 7.38 17.21
N ASN A 23 3.23 8.45 16.46
CA ASN A 23 4.40 8.56 15.57
C ASN A 23 5.58 9.24 16.29
N ASP A 24 5.96 8.75 17.46
CA ASP A 24 7.12 9.23 18.24
C ASP A 24 7.98 8.04 18.67
N GLU A 25 9.20 7.97 18.17
CA GLU A 25 10.15 6.88 18.42
C GLU A 25 10.40 6.63 19.91
N ARG A 26 10.40 7.67 20.75
CA ARG A 26 10.59 7.52 22.20
C ARG A 26 9.39 6.82 22.84
N VAL A 27 8.20 7.11 22.33
CA VAL A 27 6.97 6.46 22.79
C VAL A 27 6.91 5.03 22.25
N HIS A 28 7.32 4.80 21.00
CA HIS A 28 7.43 3.46 20.43
C HIS A 28 8.34 2.56 21.28
N ALA A 29 9.53 3.04 21.64
CA ALA A 29 10.48 2.28 22.43
C ALA A 29 9.96 1.99 23.86
N ALA A 30 9.20 2.91 24.46
CA ALA A 30 8.74 2.80 25.84
C ALA A 30 7.38 2.13 26.01
N LYS A 31 6.46 2.31 25.05
CA LYS A 31 5.04 1.97 25.16
C LYS A 31 4.50 1.15 23.98
N GLY A 32 5.27 1.03 22.89
CA GLY A 32 4.80 0.46 21.63
C GLY A 32 3.86 1.39 20.87
N THR A 33 3.21 0.84 19.84
CA THR A 33 2.22 1.53 19.00
C THR A 33 0.91 0.79 18.99
N ARG A 34 -0.15 1.48 18.61
CA ARG A 34 -1.45 0.87 18.31
C ARG A 34 -1.77 1.03 16.84
N ARG A 35 -2.15 -0.08 16.23
CA ARG A 35 -2.65 -0.15 14.87
C ARG A 35 -4.13 -0.42 14.92
N LEU A 36 -4.90 0.40 14.22
CA LEU A 36 -6.35 0.27 14.12
C LEU A 36 -6.71 0.16 12.65
N GLN A 37 -7.46 -0.87 12.29
CA GLN A 37 -8.00 -1.06 10.95
C GLN A 37 -9.50 -0.82 11.01
N LEU A 38 -10.02 0.09 10.18
CA LEU A 38 -11.44 0.43 10.14
C LEU A 38 -12.13 -0.38 9.04
N TYR A 39 -12.49 -1.61 9.36
CA TYR A 39 -12.94 -2.63 8.41
C TYR A 39 -14.11 -2.17 7.53
N ASN A 40 -15.20 -1.71 8.15
CA ASN A 40 -16.38 -1.25 7.40
C ASN A 40 -16.06 -0.07 6.44
N SER A 41 -15.14 0.80 6.83
CA SER A 41 -14.70 1.92 5.98
C SER A 41 -13.81 1.46 4.84
N MET A 42 -12.98 0.44 5.06
CA MET A 42 -12.19 -0.18 4.00
C MET A 42 -13.09 -0.85 2.97
N MET A 43 -14.06 -1.66 3.41
CA MET A 43 -15.02 -2.33 2.53
C MET A 43 -15.82 -1.31 1.70
N ALA A 44 -16.33 -0.25 2.34
CA ALA A 44 -17.02 0.82 1.64
C ALA A 44 -16.14 1.53 0.61
N LYS A 45 -14.84 1.76 0.90
CA LYS A 45 -13.90 2.33 -0.08
C LYS A 45 -13.59 1.37 -1.21
N PHE A 46 -13.49 0.09 -0.93
CA PHE A 46 -13.33 -0.89 -1.99
C PHE A 46 -14.50 -0.84 -2.96
N ASP A 47 -15.73 -0.97 -2.48
CA ASP A 47 -16.94 -0.99 -3.31
C ASP A 47 -17.15 0.31 -4.09
N LYS A 48 -16.93 1.46 -3.45
CA LYS A 48 -17.29 2.76 -4.03
C LYS A 48 -16.17 3.40 -4.83
N ILE A 49 -14.93 2.96 -4.68
CA ILE A 49 -13.76 3.58 -5.31
C ILE A 49 -12.91 2.55 -6.05
N MET A 50 -12.45 1.48 -5.37
CA MET A 50 -11.50 0.53 -5.95
C MET A 50 -12.11 -0.28 -7.09
N ALA A 51 -13.27 -0.88 -6.88
CA ALA A 51 -13.95 -1.67 -7.90
C ALA A 51 -14.31 -0.84 -9.14
N PRO A 52 -14.88 0.39 -9.02
CA PRO A 52 -15.05 1.28 -10.18
C PRO A 52 -13.74 1.63 -10.90
N ILE A 53 -12.64 1.88 -10.20
CA ILE A 53 -11.34 2.13 -10.81
C ILE A 53 -10.90 0.90 -11.63
N GLY A 54 -10.97 -0.28 -11.05
CA GLY A 54 -10.62 -1.52 -11.74
C GLY A 54 -11.42 -1.73 -13.03
N ASN A 55 -12.74 -1.51 -12.99
CA ASN A 55 -13.60 -1.63 -14.17
C ASN A 55 -13.17 -0.69 -15.33
N VAL A 56 -12.59 0.46 -15.00
CA VAL A 56 -12.09 1.41 -16.03
C VAL A 56 -10.72 0.97 -16.55
N LEU A 57 -9.84 0.53 -15.67
CA LEU A 57 -8.41 0.38 -15.99
C LEU A 57 -7.99 -1.04 -16.39
N MET A 58 -8.63 -2.08 -15.84
CA MET A 58 -8.23 -3.47 -16.05
C MET A 58 -9.03 -4.15 -17.16
N THR A 59 -8.46 -5.18 -17.76
CA THR A 59 -9.20 -6.03 -18.69
C THR A 59 -10.26 -6.85 -17.97
N PRO A 60 -11.38 -7.20 -18.63
CA PRO A 60 -12.44 -7.99 -18.01
C PRO A 60 -11.95 -9.29 -17.36
N GLU A 61 -10.98 -9.97 -18.00
CA GLU A 61 -10.42 -11.25 -17.55
C GLU A 61 -9.63 -11.13 -16.23
N GLN A 62 -9.17 -9.91 -15.89
CA GLN A 62 -8.39 -9.67 -14.67
C GLN A 62 -9.20 -8.99 -13.57
N LEU A 63 -10.46 -8.62 -13.81
CA LEU A 63 -11.31 -8.00 -12.79
C LEU A 63 -11.58 -8.92 -11.59
N ASP A 64 -11.62 -10.23 -11.81
CA ASP A 64 -11.86 -11.23 -10.75
C ASP A 64 -10.71 -11.28 -9.73
N TYR A 65 -9.55 -10.72 -10.05
CA TYR A 65 -8.44 -10.57 -9.11
C TYR A 65 -8.59 -9.36 -8.17
N LEU A 66 -9.54 -8.46 -8.39
CA LEU A 66 -9.81 -7.41 -7.41
C LEU A 66 -10.56 -7.99 -6.21
N SER A 67 -9.99 -7.81 -5.03
CA SER A 67 -10.52 -8.39 -3.79
C SER A 67 -10.54 -7.37 -2.65
N ALA A 68 -11.69 -7.28 -1.98
CA ALA A 68 -11.84 -6.47 -0.76
C ALA A 68 -10.96 -6.99 0.38
N ASP A 69 -10.84 -8.31 0.50
CA ASP A 69 -9.98 -8.93 1.51
C ASP A 69 -8.50 -8.67 1.20
N ALA A 70 -8.10 -8.71 -0.10
CA ALA A 70 -6.76 -8.32 -0.50
C ALA A 70 -6.49 -6.83 -0.19
N PHE A 71 -7.46 -5.95 -0.38
CA PHE A 71 -7.33 -4.54 0.01
C PHE A 71 -7.14 -4.40 1.54
N PHE A 72 -7.89 -5.16 2.33
CA PHE A 72 -7.74 -5.20 3.79
C PHE A 72 -6.34 -5.67 4.21
N TRP A 73 -5.85 -6.77 3.64
CA TRP A 73 -4.52 -7.30 3.96
C TRP A 73 -3.41 -6.35 3.54
N ASN A 74 -3.47 -5.78 2.33
CA ASN A 74 -2.46 -4.83 1.84
C ASN A 74 -2.37 -3.60 2.75
N VAL A 75 -3.50 -3.00 3.15
CA VAL A 75 -3.49 -1.85 4.06
C VAL A 75 -3.01 -2.26 5.46
N THR A 76 -3.40 -3.43 5.95
CA THR A 76 -2.98 -3.92 7.27
C THR A 76 -1.46 -4.07 7.33
N PHE A 77 -0.85 -4.67 6.32
CA PHE A 77 0.60 -4.87 6.29
C PHE A 77 1.37 -3.61 5.90
N HIS A 78 0.78 -2.66 5.18
CA HIS A 78 1.32 -1.31 5.04
C HIS A 78 1.54 -0.66 6.43
N GLU A 79 0.54 -0.70 7.31
CA GLU A 79 0.65 -0.16 8.67
C GLU A 79 1.67 -0.94 9.53
N VAL A 80 1.78 -2.26 9.32
CA VAL A 80 2.82 -3.06 9.98
C VAL A 80 4.21 -2.65 9.50
N ALA A 81 4.39 -2.42 8.20
CA ALA A 81 5.66 -2.06 7.57
C ALA A 81 6.21 -0.71 8.04
N HIS A 82 5.38 0.22 8.49
CA HIS A 82 5.84 1.44 9.14
C HIS A 82 6.71 1.18 10.39
N GLY A 83 6.49 0.07 11.08
CA GLY A 83 7.31 -0.36 12.21
C GLY A 83 8.66 -0.97 11.84
N LEU A 84 8.86 -1.31 10.56
CA LEU A 84 10.04 -2.02 10.08
C LEU A 84 11.10 -1.07 9.49
N GLY A 85 12.26 -1.65 9.20
CA GLY A 85 13.39 -0.95 8.60
C GLY A 85 14.33 -0.32 9.62
N VAL A 86 15.51 0.10 9.11
CA VAL A 86 16.57 0.68 9.92
C VAL A 86 16.22 2.11 10.36
N LYS A 87 16.50 2.43 11.61
CA LYS A 87 16.27 3.76 12.18
C LYS A 87 17.53 4.62 12.24
N GLN A 88 18.70 3.97 12.20
CA GLN A 88 20.01 4.62 12.18
C GLN A 88 20.67 4.38 10.83
N THR A 89 21.40 5.38 10.34
CA THR A 89 22.16 5.24 9.09
C THR A 89 23.26 4.17 9.27
N ILE A 90 23.48 3.36 8.23
CA ILE A 90 24.49 2.27 8.23
C ILE A 90 25.89 2.80 8.55
N ASN A 91 26.20 4.03 8.17
CA ASN A 91 27.48 4.68 8.44
C ASN A 91 27.57 5.33 9.83
N GLY A 92 26.57 5.18 10.69
CA GLY A 92 26.54 5.72 12.05
C GLY A 92 26.46 7.25 12.16
N LYS A 93 26.10 7.96 11.08
CA LYS A 93 26.08 9.44 11.04
C LYS A 93 24.73 10.05 11.48
N GLY A 94 23.92 9.30 12.21
CA GLY A 94 22.65 9.77 12.75
C GLY A 94 21.45 8.96 12.29
N THR A 95 20.27 9.54 12.43
CA THR A 95 19.02 8.86 12.07
C THR A 95 18.78 8.88 10.57
N VAL A 96 18.09 7.86 10.06
CA VAL A 96 17.61 7.82 8.67
C VAL A 96 16.73 9.02 8.38
N ASP A 97 15.87 9.38 9.32
CA ASP A 97 14.99 10.54 9.22
C ASP A 97 15.75 11.85 8.91
N ALA A 98 16.82 12.10 9.65
CA ALA A 98 17.65 13.28 9.45
C ALA A 98 18.39 13.23 8.10
N ALA A 99 18.83 12.04 7.67
CA ALA A 99 19.52 11.86 6.39
C ALA A 99 18.58 12.05 5.18
N MET A 100 17.31 11.63 5.28
CA MET A 100 16.30 11.75 4.22
C MET A 100 15.72 13.16 4.09
N GLY A 101 15.74 13.96 5.15
CA GLY A 101 15.27 15.34 5.16
C GLY A 101 13.80 15.47 4.71
N SER A 102 13.54 16.32 3.73
CA SER A 102 12.18 16.60 3.22
C SER A 102 11.53 15.40 2.53
N GLU A 103 12.33 14.46 2.03
CA GLU A 103 11.80 13.29 1.29
C GLU A 103 11.45 12.11 2.22
N LYS A 104 11.76 12.22 3.52
CA LYS A 104 11.51 11.18 4.52
C LYS A 104 10.12 10.55 4.40
N THR A 105 9.07 11.38 4.41
CA THR A 105 7.68 10.89 4.44
C THR A 105 7.34 10.14 3.14
N THR A 106 7.82 10.62 2.00
CA THR A 106 7.60 9.94 0.71
C THR A 106 8.24 8.56 0.69
N TRP A 107 9.50 8.45 1.13
CA TRP A 107 10.21 7.17 1.20
C TRP A 107 9.62 6.21 2.24
N GLU A 108 9.15 6.76 3.37
CA GLU A 108 8.48 5.98 4.41
C GLU A 108 7.19 5.33 3.87
N GLU A 109 6.38 6.09 3.11
CA GLU A 109 5.16 5.58 2.49
C GLU A 109 5.48 4.54 1.39
N ALA A 110 6.49 4.80 0.55
CA ALA A 110 6.90 3.84 -0.49
C ALA A 110 7.44 2.54 0.12
N LYS A 111 8.24 2.64 1.18
CA LYS A 111 8.70 1.48 1.96
C LYS A 111 7.52 0.70 2.54
N ALA A 112 6.55 1.40 3.15
CA ALA A 112 5.40 0.75 3.76
C ALA A 112 4.54 0.03 2.72
N ASP A 113 4.31 0.62 1.55
CA ASP A 113 3.57 0.01 0.46
C ASP A 113 4.24 -1.28 -0.03
N ILE A 114 5.53 -1.22 -0.36
CA ILE A 114 6.24 -2.36 -0.95
C ILE A 114 6.52 -3.46 0.07
N LEU A 115 6.99 -3.12 1.27
CA LEU A 115 7.20 -4.13 2.31
C LEU A 115 5.88 -4.75 2.76
N GLY A 116 4.79 -3.98 2.80
CA GLY A 116 3.45 -4.51 3.09
C GLY A 116 3.04 -5.56 2.06
N LEU A 117 3.14 -5.24 0.78
CA LEU A 117 2.81 -6.15 -0.32
C LEU A 117 3.71 -7.40 -0.33
N PHE A 118 5.01 -7.23 -0.11
CA PHE A 118 5.98 -8.32 0.01
C PHE A 118 5.62 -9.27 1.18
N MET A 119 5.31 -8.73 2.35
CA MET A 119 4.92 -9.53 3.51
C MET A 119 3.64 -10.32 3.27
N VAL A 120 2.62 -9.70 2.67
CA VAL A 120 1.38 -10.42 2.29
C VAL A 120 1.72 -11.59 1.37
N SER A 121 2.54 -11.38 0.34
CA SER A 121 2.98 -12.44 -0.57
C SER A 121 3.68 -13.59 0.16
N LYS A 122 4.60 -13.28 1.09
CA LYS A 122 5.32 -14.32 1.85
C LYS A 122 4.42 -15.05 2.86
N LEU A 123 3.46 -14.37 3.47
CA LEU A 123 2.50 -15.01 4.38
C LEU A 123 1.53 -15.93 3.64
N ILE A 124 1.17 -15.61 2.40
CA ILE A 124 0.43 -16.53 1.53
C ILE A 124 1.28 -17.77 1.23
N ASP A 125 2.57 -17.62 0.88
CA ASP A 125 3.48 -18.75 0.64
C ASP A 125 3.65 -19.66 1.88
N MET A 126 3.61 -19.08 3.07
CA MET A 126 3.70 -19.81 4.34
C MET A 126 2.38 -20.45 4.76
N GLY A 127 1.27 -20.17 4.07
CA GLY A 127 -0.07 -20.65 4.42
C GLY A 127 -0.69 -19.96 5.63
N GLU A 128 -0.18 -18.81 6.06
CA GLU A 128 -0.72 -17.98 7.15
C GLU A 128 -1.89 -17.10 6.69
N ILE A 129 -1.87 -16.67 5.42
CA ILE A 129 -3.00 -16.01 4.74
C ILE A 129 -3.54 -16.99 3.69
N THR A 130 -4.80 -17.40 3.83
CA THR A 130 -5.41 -18.44 3.00
C THR A 130 -6.71 -18.00 2.32
N ASP A 131 -7.17 -16.80 2.59
CA ASP A 131 -8.42 -16.22 2.10
C ASP A 131 -8.25 -15.37 0.84
N ILE A 132 -7.00 -15.12 0.43
CA ILE A 132 -6.66 -14.43 -0.82
C ILE A 132 -5.50 -15.11 -1.54
N THR A 133 -5.29 -14.76 -2.81
CA THR A 133 -4.12 -15.16 -3.60
C THR A 133 -3.13 -14.00 -3.79
N LYS A 134 -1.91 -14.31 -4.23
CA LYS A 134 -0.91 -13.28 -4.56
C LYS A 134 -1.37 -12.39 -5.70
N GLU A 135 -2.01 -12.98 -6.70
CA GLU A 135 -2.55 -12.26 -7.85
C GLU A 135 -3.61 -11.26 -7.39
N GLN A 136 -4.48 -11.64 -6.46
CA GLN A 136 -5.47 -10.74 -5.87
C GLN A 136 -4.81 -9.59 -5.10
N SER A 137 -3.78 -9.89 -4.30
CA SER A 137 -3.02 -8.86 -3.58
C SER A 137 -2.37 -7.86 -4.54
N ILE A 138 -1.67 -8.35 -5.56
CA ILE A 138 -0.97 -7.52 -6.56
C ILE A 138 -1.95 -6.70 -7.40
N ALA A 139 -3.00 -7.32 -7.95
CA ALA A 139 -3.98 -6.61 -8.78
C ALA A 139 -4.69 -5.51 -8.00
N THR A 140 -5.07 -5.80 -6.76
CA THR A 140 -5.73 -4.84 -5.87
C THR A 140 -4.79 -3.70 -5.48
N PHE A 141 -3.49 -3.97 -5.27
CA PHE A 141 -2.49 -2.94 -5.02
C PHE A 141 -2.32 -2.01 -6.22
N ILE A 142 -2.14 -2.56 -7.44
CA ILE A 142 -1.97 -1.78 -8.68
C ILE A 142 -3.19 -0.87 -8.92
N ALA A 143 -4.41 -1.38 -8.76
CA ALA A 143 -5.63 -0.56 -8.84
C ALA A 143 -5.65 0.53 -7.75
N GLY A 144 -5.12 0.22 -6.56
CA GLY A 144 -5.01 1.13 -5.41
C GLY A 144 -4.12 2.33 -5.66
N ILE A 145 -3.09 2.21 -6.51
CA ILE A 145 -2.21 3.32 -6.89
C ILE A 145 -3.02 4.49 -7.45
N VAL A 146 -3.95 4.23 -8.37
CA VAL A 146 -4.76 5.29 -9.00
C VAL A 146 -5.69 5.97 -8.00
N ARG A 147 -6.20 5.24 -7.01
CA ARG A 147 -6.97 5.82 -5.91
C ARG A 147 -6.19 6.91 -5.17
N SER A 148 -4.89 6.71 -5.00
CA SER A 148 -4.03 7.60 -4.24
C SER A 148 -3.49 8.76 -5.06
N VAL A 149 -3.03 8.53 -6.29
CA VAL A 149 -2.39 9.55 -7.14
C VAL A 149 -3.34 10.69 -7.52
N ARG A 150 -4.65 10.50 -7.42
CA ARG A 150 -5.65 11.57 -7.64
C ARG A 150 -5.46 12.79 -6.73
N PHE A 151 -4.79 12.63 -5.57
CA PHE A 151 -4.48 13.72 -4.65
C PHE A 151 -3.23 14.50 -5.06
N GLY A 152 -2.56 14.08 -6.13
CA GLY A 152 -1.40 14.75 -6.73
C GLY A 152 -0.11 14.61 -5.90
N PHE A 153 0.93 15.28 -6.38
CA PHE A 153 2.28 15.22 -5.80
C PHE A 153 2.47 16.04 -4.52
N ALA A 154 1.48 16.77 -4.05
CA ALA A 154 1.51 17.41 -2.73
C ALA A 154 1.36 16.38 -1.60
N SER A 155 0.76 15.22 -1.89
CA SER A 155 0.61 14.10 -0.95
C SER A 155 1.82 13.17 -1.00
N SER A 156 2.38 12.80 0.15
CA SER A 156 3.45 11.80 0.24
C SER A 156 3.00 10.44 -0.29
N HIS A 157 1.77 10.02 0.01
CA HIS A 157 1.17 8.82 -0.59
C HIS A 157 1.08 8.91 -2.11
N GLY A 158 0.69 10.08 -2.67
CA GLY A 158 0.62 10.27 -4.11
C GLY A 158 2.00 10.13 -4.77
N LYS A 159 3.04 10.72 -4.18
CA LYS A 159 4.44 10.56 -4.66
C LYS A 159 4.90 9.10 -4.54
N ALA A 160 4.72 8.48 -3.38
CA ALA A 160 5.11 7.09 -3.13
C ALA A 160 4.45 6.13 -4.12
N ASN A 161 3.14 6.26 -4.33
CA ASN A 161 2.41 5.43 -5.27
C ASN A 161 2.86 5.64 -6.73
N MET A 162 3.24 6.87 -7.13
CA MET A 162 3.85 7.07 -8.46
C MET A 162 5.23 6.45 -8.60
N MET A 163 6.02 6.41 -7.52
CA MET A 163 7.29 5.68 -7.52
C MET A 163 7.04 4.18 -7.71
N CYS A 164 6.09 3.61 -6.97
CA CYS A 164 5.68 2.21 -7.12
C CYS A 164 5.16 1.91 -8.53
N TYR A 165 4.32 2.81 -9.08
CA TYR A 165 3.81 2.68 -10.44
C TYR A 165 4.94 2.60 -11.47
N ASN A 166 5.83 3.60 -11.47
CA ASN A 166 6.94 3.68 -12.43
C ASN A 166 7.86 2.46 -12.32
N TYR A 167 8.21 2.06 -11.09
CA TYR A 167 9.06 0.90 -10.87
C TYR A 167 8.43 -0.39 -11.42
N MET A 168 7.16 -0.63 -11.13
CA MET A 168 6.44 -1.80 -11.62
C MET A 168 6.28 -1.79 -13.14
N GLU A 169 5.98 -0.62 -13.74
CA GLU A 169 5.87 -0.46 -15.19
C GLU A 169 7.22 -0.72 -15.88
N ASP A 170 8.32 -0.15 -15.37
CA ASP A 170 9.68 -0.34 -15.89
C ASP A 170 10.13 -1.82 -15.82
N HIS A 171 9.64 -2.58 -14.85
CA HIS A 171 9.90 -4.02 -14.72
C HIS A 171 8.87 -4.91 -15.45
N GLY A 172 7.95 -4.28 -16.20
CA GLY A 172 6.97 -5.01 -17.00
C GLY A 172 5.88 -5.70 -16.20
N ALA A 173 5.66 -5.29 -14.95
CA ALA A 173 4.61 -5.84 -14.08
C ALA A 173 3.20 -5.69 -14.68
N PHE A 174 3.01 -4.66 -15.51
CA PHE A 174 1.81 -4.46 -16.30
C PHE A 174 2.11 -3.69 -17.58
N THR A 175 1.27 -3.89 -18.58
CA THR A 175 1.31 -3.18 -19.85
C THR A 175 -0.08 -2.65 -20.18
N ARG A 176 -0.19 -1.84 -21.23
CA ARG A 176 -1.48 -1.40 -21.76
C ARG A 176 -1.80 -2.13 -23.07
N ASN A 177 -3.02 -2.67 -23.17
CA ASN A 177 -3.52 -3.22 -24.42
C ASN A 177 -3.95 -2.11 -25.41
N ALA A 178 -4.44 -2.50 -26.59
CA ALA A 178 -4.88 -1.57 -27.63
C ALA A 178 -6.05 -0.65 -27.19
N GLU A 179 -6.81 -1.05 -26.17
CA GLU A 179 -7.92 -0.28 -25.60
C GLU A 179 -7.46 0.63 -24.44
N GLY A 180 -6.15 0.63 -24.13
CA GLY A 180 -5.58 1.38 -23.01
C GLY A 180 -5.80 0.73 -21.63
N LYS A 181 -6.34 -0.49 -21.58
CA LYS A 181 -6.55 -1.27 -20.36
C LYS A 181 -5.24 -1.88 -19.88
N TRP A 182 -5.06 -1.97 -18.59
CA TRP A 182 -3.95 -2.67 -17.99
C TRP A 182 -4.10 -4.19 -18.13
N VAL A 183 -2.99 -4.81 -18.50
CA VAL A 183 -2.78 -6.25 -18.47
C VAL A 183 -1.62 -6.51 -17.52
N ILE A 184 -1.91 -7.15 -16.39
CA ILE A 184 -0.93 -7.44 -15.35
C ILE A 184 -0.25 -8.77 -15.69
N ASP A 185 1.08 -8.76 -15.67
CA ASP A 185 1.93 -9.94 -15.68
C ASP A 185 2.29 -10.27 -14.22
N PHE A 186 1.60 -11.21 -13.62
CA PHE A 186 1.72 -11.52 -12.20
C PHE A 186 3.09 -12.08 -11.80
N GLU A 187 3.79 -12.76 -12.70
CA GLU A 187 5.13 -13.26 -12.46
C GLU A 187 6.10 -12.08 -12.34
N LYS A 188 6.13 -11.21 -13.35
CA LYS A 188 6.97 -10.01 -13.33
C LYS A 188 6.60 -9.04 -12.21
N ALA A 189 5.32 -8.93 -11.90
CA ALA A 189 4.87 -8.10 -10.78
C ALA A 189 5.40 -8.63 -9.44
N SER A 190 5.38 -9.95 -9.23
CA SER A 190 5.97 -10.58 -8.04
C SER A 190 7.48 -10.36 -7.97
N GLU A 191 8.20 -10.51 -9.09
CA GLU A 191 9.63 -10.23 -9.18
C GLU A 191 9.96 -8.77 -8.89
N ALA A 192 9.17 -7.83 -9.41
CA ALA A 192 9.33 -6.40 -9.14
C ALA A 192 9.14 -6.08 -7.65
N VAL A 193 8.14 -6.66 -7.01
CA VAL A 193 7.92 -6.50 -5.56
C VAL A 193 9.10 -7.03 -4.76
N GLU A 194 9.59 -8.24 -5.07
CA GLU A 194 10.76 -8.82 -4.40
C GLU A 194 12.03 -7.99 -4.62
N SER A 195 12.25 -7.54 -5.84
CA SER A 195 13.43 -6.74 -6.20
C SER A 195 13.44 -5.39 -5.49
N TRP A 196 12.28 -4.75 -5.30
CA TRP A 196 12.24 -3.47 -4.58
C TRP A 196 12.30 -3.64 -3.06
N ALA A 197 11.79 -4.76 -2.53
CA ALA A 197 11.80 -5.02 -1.09
C ALA A 197 13.20 -5.37 -0.54
N ASN A 198 14.12 -5.84 -1.39
CA ASN A 198 15.50 -6.24 -1.05
C ASN A 198 16.51 -5.16 -1.38
#